data_dc93be164e6628c377e1729f28578c39
#
_entry.id   dc93be164e6628c377e1729f28578c39
#
_cell.length_a   1.000
_cell.length_b   1.000
_cell.length_c   1.000
_cell.angle_alpha   90.00
_cell.angle_beta   90.00
_cell.angle_gamma   90.00
#
_symmetry.space_group_name_H-M   'P 1'
#
loop_
_entity.id
_entity.type
_entity.pdbx_description
1 polymer ?
#
loop_
_entity_poly.entity_id
_entity_poly.type
_entity_poly.pdbx_seq_one_letter_code
_entity_poly.pdbx_strand_id
1 'polypeptide(L)'
;MKSKKRPGISGILLIVLILVGMIVWGIFTGLDRRELSETLDKTTLVAKNKLQDYDNYTANDRVKSLVRLLDKTKELGTNLSKINKYGQQELDEYITEQRLSGAFVSDKNLNVVIQGQQNLDSENLWNEIIGKGYVKEVLEHPEATYTERITVNREEYDLAVVPRQDAEGLVIAYAEKNSNTLGDMTLESVFSDFLVNMHGVIMVCLDDTVVSTNQETLLGKTMQEMRKYYNSRPEGNESGIIRIKPDHKIWYGHKDKMKEYAIYIFFPASQIFMARTVVCGLYTAVAILVYLLFLLIKSNLEKVTLKQSQKRMRIINALGTAYASIVLFDLEKDKVEMIKTSGDTSMPSGDQILSKKIQQNHINEMLTSEYREGFLEFIDSSH
;
A
#
# COMPACT_ATOMS: atom_id res chain seq x y z
N MET A 1 44.49 -6.71 -30.20
CA MET A 1 43.81 -5.63 -29.49
C MET A 1 42.43 -5.42 -30.11
N LYS A 2 41.33 -5.74 -29.37
CA LYS A 2 39.96 -5.48 -29.86
C LYS A 2 39.69 -3.97 -29.80
N SER A 3 39.56 -3.31 -30.97
CA SER A 3 39.12 -1.92 -31.08
C SER A 3 37.79 -1.74 -30.36
N LYS A 4 37.77 -0.95 -29.27
CA LYS A 4 36.53 -0.49 -28.62
C LYS A 4 35.78 0.40 -29.63
N LYS A 5 34.83 -0.15 -30.38
CA LYS A 5 33.89 0.63 -31.16
C LYS A 5 33.20 1.63 -30.24
N ARG A 6 33.46 2.93 -30.43
CA ARG A 6 32.71 3.99 -29.73
C ARG A 6 31.23 3.82 -30.05
N PRO A 7 30.33 3.91 -29.05
CA PRO A 7 28.90 3.78 -29.30
C PRO A 7 28.52 4.90 -30.31
N GLY A 8 27.89 4.51 -31.42
CA GLY A 8 27.38 5.47 -32.37
C GLY A 8 26.31 6.38 -31.72
N ILE A 9 25.99 7.50 -32.32
CA ILE A 9 25.01 8.49 -31.81
C ILE A 9 23.69 7.85 -31.39
N SER A 10 23.24 6.79 -32.09
CA SER A 10 22.05 6.00 -31.73
C SER A 10 22.20 5.28 -30.40
N GLY A 11 23.40 4.78 -30.07
CA GLY A 11 23.67 4.15 -28.78
C GLY A 11 23.66 5.14 -27.62
N ILE A 12 24.20 6.34 -27.85
CA ILE A 12 24.20 7.43 -26.84
C ILE A 12 22.75 7.85 -26.53
N LEU A 13 21.92 8.07 -27.55
CA LEU A 13 20.51 8.42 -27.38
C LEU A 13 19.75 7.36 -26.58
N LEU A 14 19.95 6.06 -26.88
CA LEU A 14 19.33 4.97 -26.14
C LEU A 14 19.73 4.99 -24.66
N ILE A 15 21.01 5.18 -24.37
CA ILE A 15 21.51 5.27 -22.97
C ILE A 15 20.86 6.45 -22.25
N VAL A 16 20.75 7.61 -22.88
CA VAL A 16 20.10 8.79 -22.28
C VAL A 16 18.63 8.51 -21.96
N LEU A 17 17.88 7.91 -22.89
CA LEU A 17 16.48 7.54 -22.66
C LEU A 17 16.34 6.56 -21.49
N ILE A 18 17.20 5.56 -21.38
CA ILE A 18 17.18 4.60 -20.25
C ILE A 18 17.48 5.33 -18.93
N LEU A 19 18.49 6.21 -18.89
CA LEU A 19 18.84 6.96 -17.67
C LEU A 19 17.69 7.86 -17.20
N VAL A 20 17.04 8.59 -18.12
CA VAL A 20 15.85 9.39 -17.78
C VAL A 20 14.72 8.51 -17.26
N GLY A 21 14.49 7.34 -17.89
CA GLY A 21 13.51 6.38 -17.41
C GLY A 21 13.78 5.88 -15.98
N MET A 22 15.04 5.60 -15.64
CA MET A 22 15.44 5.23 -14.29
C MET A 22 15.21 6.36 -13.28
N ILE A 23 15.47 7.60 -13.65
CA ILE A 23 15.21 8.77 -12.79
C ILE A 23 13.71 8.93 -12.55
N VAL A 24 12.88 8.86 -13.59
CA VAL A 24 11.42 8.91 -13.49
C VAL A 24 10.91 7.80 -12.56
N TRP A 25 11.34 6.55 -12.77
CA TRP A 25 11.01 5.43 -11.91
C TRP A 25 11.38 5.67 -10.45
N GLY A 26 12.58 6.20 -10.18
CA GLY A 26 13.05 6.51 -8.82
C GLY A 26 12.19 7.55 -8.11
N ILE A 27 11.86 8.67 -8.81
CA ILE A 27 11.02 9.74 -8.28
C ILE A 27 9.63 9.21 -7.91
N PHE A 28 8.96 8.52 -8.84
CA PHE A 28 7.61 7.99 -8.58
C PHE A 28 7.61 6.91 -7.49
N THR A 29 8.66 6.09 -7.40
CA THR A 29 8.77 5.13 -6.28
C THR A 29 8.87 5.82 -4.92
N GLY A 30 9.56 6.97 -4.86
CA GLY A 30 9.64 7.77 -3.64
C GLY A 30 8.29 8.40 -3.27
N LEU A 31 7.57 8.95 -4.26
CA LEU A 31 6.23 9.54 -4.06
C LEU A 31 5.21 8.49 -3.61
N ASP A 32 5.15 7.34 -4.29
CA ASP A 32 4.23 6.24 -3.93
C ASP A 32 4.45 5.74 -2.49
N ARG A 33 5.73 5.63 -2.05
CA ARG A 33 6.04 5.23 -0.67
C ARG A 33 5.59 6.26 0.36
N ARG A 34 5.72 7.54 0.05
CA ARG A 34 5.26 8.61 0.93
C ARG A 34 3.74 8.62 1.02
N GLU A 35 3.04 8.51 -0.11
CA GLU A 35 1.58 8.44 -0.17
C GLU A 35 1.05 7.21 0.59
N LEU A 36 1.72 6.05 0.46
CA LEU A 36 1.39 4.86 1.23
C LEU A 36 1.49 5.12 2.74
N SER A 37 2.60 5.71 3.21
CA SER A 37 2.78 6.01 4.64
C SER A 37 1.69 6.95 5.15
N GLU A 38 1.43 8.04 4.44
CA GLU A 38 0.39 9.00 4.81
C GLU A 38 -1.02 8.36 4.81
N THR A 39 -1.31 7.47 3.87
CA THR A 39 -2.60 6.76 3.79
C THR A 39 -2.75 5.75 4.93
N LEU A 40 -1.67 5.01 5.26
CA LEU A 40 -1.64 4.10 6.40
C LEU A 40 -1.91 4.85 7.71
N ASP A 41 -1.21 5.97 7.94
CA ASP A 41 -1.35 6.77 9.16
C ASP A 41 -2.77 7.32 9.31
N LYS A 42 -3.33 7.89 8.23
CA LYS A 42 -4.72 8.41 8.21
C LYS A 42 -5.75 7.31 8.46
N THR A 43 -5.60 6.16 7.79
CA THR A 43 -6.53 5.04 7.96
C THR A 43 -6.44 4.46 9.37
N THR A 44 -5.24 4.38 9.94
CA THR A 44 -5.05 3.93 11.33
C THR A 44 -5.68 4.88 12.32
N LEU A 45 -5.53 6.20 12.12
CA LEU A 45 -6.16 7.19 12.99
C LEU A 45 -7.68 7.06 12.97
N VAL A 46 -8.28 6.89 11.77
CA VAL A 46 -9.73 6.69 11.64
C VAL A 46 -10.16 5.39 12.31
N ALA A 47 -9.38 4.32 12.16
CA ALA A 47 -9.66 3.04 12.81
C ALA A 47 -9.62 3.15 14.33
N LYS A 48 -8.62 3.82 14.89
CA LYS A 48 -8.51 4.10 16.34
C LYS A 48 -9.68 4.92 16.85
N ASN A 49 -10.09 5.95 16.13
CA ASN A 49 -11.23 6.77 16.51
C ASN A 49 -12.52 5.94 16.55
N LYS A 50 -12.76 5.10 15.53
CA LYS A 50 -13.94 4.22 15.52
C LYS A 50 -13.95 3.21 16.68
N LEU A 51 -12.80 2.63 17.01
CA LEU A 51 -12.69 1.74 18.18
C LEU A 51 -12.90 2.52 19.49
N GLN A 52 -12.40 3.75 19.58
CA GLN A 52 -12.64 4.60 20.74
C GLN A 52 -14.12 4.94 20.89
N ASP A 53 -14.79 5.23 19.79
CA ASP A 53 -16.25 5.51 19.80
C ASP A 53 -17.03 4.26 20.23
N TYR A 54 -16.63 3.07 19.75
CA TYR A 54 -17.20 1.81 20.17
C TYR A 54 -17.02 1.57 21.68
N ASP A 55 -15.79 1.74 22.19
CA ASP A 55 -15.49 1.60 23.63
C ASP A 55 -16.33 2.58 24.47
N ASN A 56 -16.43 3.82 24.03
CA ASN A 56 -17.22 4.85 24.70
C ASN A 56 -18.71 4.52 24.68
N TYR A 57 -19.22 4.04 23.53
CA TYR A 57 -20.63 3.61 23.40
C TYR A 57 -20.93 2.45 24.36
N THR A 58 -20.08 1.43 24.36
CA THR A 58 -20.24 0.24 25.22
C THR A 58 -20.17 0.61 26.71
N ALA A 59 -19.21 1.46 27.09
CA ALA A 59 -19.10 1.96 28.46
C ALA A 59 -20.34 2.76 28.88
N ASN A 60 -20.84 3.66 28.03
CA ASN A 60 -22.02 4.46 28.31
C ASN A 60 -23.29 3.60 28.39
N ASP A 61 -23.44 2.61 27.50
CA ASP A 61 -24.59 1.68 27.54
C ASP A 61 -24.57 0.88 28.84
N ARG A 62 -23.39 0.36 29.25
CA ARG A 62 -23.21 -0.34 30.52
C ARG A 62 -23.65 0.51 31.71
N VAL A 63 -23.17 1.75 31.79
CA VAL A 63 -23.50 2.67 32.89
C VAL A 63 -24.99 2.96 32.91
N LYS A 64 -25.61 3.27 31.76
CA LYS A 64 -27.07 3.51 31.67
C LYS A 64 -27.88 2.32 32.09
N SER A 65 -27.48 1.10 31.69
CA SER A 65 -28.15 -0.16 32.05
C SER A 65 -28.12 -0.40 33.56
N LEU A 66 -26.93 -0.26 34.17
CA LEU A 66 -26.73 -0.45 35.61
C LEU A 66 -27.50 0.60 36.43
N VAL A 67 -27.51 1.86 36.04
CA VAL A 67 -28.26 2.93 36.74
C VAL A 67 -29.75 2.67 36.67
N ARG A 68 -30.31 2.31 35.50
CA ARG A 68 -31.72 1.95 35.37
C ARG A 68 -32.10 0.74 36.23
N LEU A 69 -31.24 -0.25 36.28
CA LEU A 69 -31.44 -1.45 37.10
C LEU A 69 -31.43 -1.10 38.59
N LEU A 70 -30.50 -0.22 39.01
CA LEU A 70 -30.44 0.24 40.39
C LEU A 70 -31.73 0.98 40.82
N ASP A 71 -32.24 1.87 39.95
CA ASP A 71 -33.46 2.60 40.21
C ASP A 71 -34.66 1.66 40.37
N LYS A 72 -34.80 0.67 39.50
CA LYS A 72 -35.84 -0.38 39.59
C LYS A 72 -35.68 -1.23 40.87
N THR A 73 -34.44 -1.58 41.24
CA THR A 73 -34.18 -2.37 42.45
C THR A 73 -34.52 -1.58 43.72
N LYS A 74 -34.23 -0.27 43.75
CA LYS A 74 -34.66 0.63 44.85
C LYS A 74 -36.18 0.76 44.92
N GLU A 75 -36.84 0.89 43.76
CA GLU A 75 -38.30 0.88 43.69
C GLU A 75 -38.90 -0.42 44.26
N LEU A 76 -38.33 -1.58 43.85
CA LEU A 76 -38.73 -2.88 44.40
C LEU A 76 -38.57 -2.92 45.93
N GLY A 77 -37.41 -2.48 46.47
CA GLY A 77 -37.17 -2.37 47.91
C GLY A 77 -38.23 -1.50 48.63
N THR A 78 -38.64 -0.40 48.00
CA THR A 78 -39.67 0.49 48.50
C THR A 78 -41.06 -0.17 48.46
N ASN A 79 -41.37 -0.92 47.41
CA ASN A 79 -42.65 -1.62 47.27
C ASN A 79 -42.81 -2.73 48.33
N LEU A 80 -41.72 -3.46 48.66
CA LEU A 80 -41.69 -4.43 49.75
C LEU A 80 -42.08 -3.80 51.09
N SER A 81 -41.71 -2.55 51.36
CA SER A 81 -42.03 -1.86 52.60
C SER A 81 -43.47 -1.33 52.68
N LYS A 82 -44.12 -1.13 51.54
CA LYS A 82 -45.49 -0.55 51.48
C LYS A 82 -46.60 -1.61 51.52
N ILE A 83 -46.36 -2.82 51.10
CA ILE A 83 -47.33 -3.86 50.93
C ILE A 83 -47.17 -4.87 52.09
N ASN A 84 -48.18 -4.95 53.01
CA ASN A 84 -48.16 -5.83 54.20
C ASN A 84 -48.01 -7.33 53.91
N LYS A 85 -48.15 -7.79 52.71
CA LYS A 85 -47.89 -9.16 52.23
C LYS A 85 -47.39 -9.11 50.81
N TYR A 86 -46.12 -8.75 50.64
CA TYR A 86 -45.46 -8.88 49.34
C TYR A 86 -45.02 -10.33 49.17
N GLY A 87 -45.66 -11.04 48.26
CA GLY A 87 -45.40 -12.46 48.03
C GLY A 87 -44.75 -12.71 46.69
N GLN A 88 -44.70 -13.96 46.32
CA GLN A 88 -44.10 -14.44 45.07
C GLN A 88 -44.80 -13.82 43.84
N GLN A 89 -46.14 -13.74 43.89
CA GLN A 89 -46.94 -13.25 42.76
C GLN A 89 -46.65 -11.76 42.46
N GLU A 90 -46.60 -10.93 43.46
CA GLU A 90 -46.32 -9.49 43.30
C GLU A 90 -44.88 -9.28 42.77
N LEU A 91 -43.93 -10.12 43.19
CA LEU A 91 -42.57 -10.07 42.68
C LEU A 91 -42.51 -10.47 41.21
N ASP A 92 -43.19 -11.53 40.80
CA ASP A 92 -43.22 -11.99 39.41
C ASP A 92 -43.91 -10.99 38.48
N GLU A 93 -45.02 -10.34 38.95
CA GLU A 93 -45.66 -9.24 38.22
C GLU A 93 -44.69 -8.06 38.03
N TYR A 94 -44.00 -7.62 39.09
CA TYR A 94 -43.01 -6.55 39.01
C TYR A 94 -41.88 -6.85 38.05
N ILE A 95 -41.32 -8.07 38.11
CA ILE A 95 -40.26 -8.51 37.21
C ILE A 95 -40.72 -8.43 35.76
N THR A 96 -41.92 -8.86 35.46
CA THR A 96 -42.52 -8.84 34.13
C THR A 96 -42.74 -7.41 33.62
N GLU A 97 -43.37 -6.55 34.44
CA GLU A 97 -43.65 -5.15 34.13
C GLU A 97 -42.37 -4.35 33.89
N GLN A 98 -41.36 -4.58 34.73
CA GLN A 98 -40.09 -3.87 34.65
C GLN A 98 -39.11 -4.51 33.67
N ARG A 99 -39.47 -5.60 33.02
CA ARG A 99 -38.60 -6.34 32.06
C ARG A 99 -37.27 -6.73 32.71
N LEU A 100 -37.30 -7.22 33.92
CA LEU A 100 -36.16 -7.81 34.60
C LEU A 100 -36.06 -9.28 34.23
N SER A 101 -34.87 -9.88 34.34
CA SER A 101 -34.69 -11.33 34.20
C SER A 101 -34.98 -12.04 35.49
N GLY A 102 -34.87 -11.37 36.61
CA GLY A 102 -35.28 -11.87 37.90
C GLY A 102 -34.87 -10.99 39.08
N ALA A 103 -35.30 -11.40 40.28
CA ALA A 103 -34.89 -10.76 41.50
C ALA A 103 -34.89 -11.75 42.69
N PHE A 104 -34.05 -11.45 43.66
CA PHE A 104 -33.97 -12.16 44.94
C PHE A 104 -34.24 -11.21 46.11
N VAL A 105 -35.00 -11.65 47.06
CA VAL A 105 -35.16 -10.97 48.35
C VAL A 105 -34.59 -11.90 49.42
N SER A 106 -33.59 -11.45 50.17
CA SER A 106 -32.93 -12.24 51.19
C SER A 106 -33.15 -11.70 52.59
N ASP A 107 -32.96 -12.56 53.60
CA ASP A 107 -32.82 -12.15 54.99
C ASP A 107 -31.38 -11.72 55.33
N LYS A 108 -31.14 -11.36 56.58
CA LYS A 108 -29.81 -10.96 57.09
C LYS A 108 -28.74 -12.07 57.02
N ASN A 109 -29.17 -13.32 56.94
CA ASN A 109 -28.28 -14.48 56.83
C ASN A 109 -28.02 -14.85 55.36
N LEU A 110 -28.48 -14.03 54.43
CA LEU A 110 -28.42 -14.28 52.99
C LEU A 110 -29.23 -15.51 52.52
N ASN A 111 -30.26 -15.94 53.35
CA ASN A 111 -31.20 -16.93 52.86
C ASN A 111 -32.23 -16.24 51.95
N VAL A 112 -32.53 -16.84 50.81
CA VAL A 112 -33.56 -16.35 49.91
C VAL A 112 -34.93 -16.53 50.50
N VAL A 113 -35.66 -15.43 50.74
CA VAL A 113 -37.00 -15.39 51.29
C VAL A 113 -38.05 -15.47 50.20
N ILE A 114 -37.86 -14.69 49.14
CA ILE A 114 -38.71 -14.67 47.93
C ILE A 114 -37.78 -14.59 46.73
N GLN A 115 -38.11 -15.35 45.70
CA GLN A 115 -37.36 -15.35 44.44
C GLN A 115 -38.32 -15.31 43.26
N GLY A 116 -38.23 -14.29 42.45
CA GLY A 116 -38.89 -14.21 41.15
C GLY A 116 -37.88 -14.37 40.02
N GLN A 117 -38.25 -15.18 39.02
CA GLN A 117 -37.34 -15.41 37.90
C GLN A 117 -38.09 -15.72 36.60
N GLN A 118 -37.47 -15.34 35.48
CA GLN A 118 -37.87 -15.79 34.15
C GLN A 118 -36.91 -16.84 33.57
N ASN A 119 -35.75 -17.12 34.21
CA ASN A 119 -34.69 -18.00 33.72
C ASN A 119 -34.35 -19.15 34.67
N LEU A 120 -33.88 -20.28 34.08
CA LEU A 120 -33.52 -21.53 34.74
C LEU A 120 -32.18 -21.52 35.52
N ASP A 121 -31.31 -20.54 35.33
CA ASP A 121 -29.94 -20.52 35.90
C ASP A 121 -29.81 -19.74 37.23
N SER A 122 -30.90 -19.50 37.93
CA SER A 122 -30.92 -18.66 39.13
C SER A 122 -30.07 -19.16 40.30
N GLU A 123 -29.90 -20.47 40.46
CA GLU A 123 -29.11 -21.04 41.56
C GLU A 123 -27.60 -20.75 41.37
N ASN A 124 -27.08 -20.93 40.16
CA ASN A 124 -25.68 -20.60 39.83
C ASN A 124 -25.42 -19.10 39.98
N LEU A 125 -26.36 -18.28 39.51
CA LEU A 125 -26.27 -16.83 39.62
C LEU A 125 -26.29 -16.39 41.10
N TRP A 126 -27.16 -16.96 41.93
CA TRP A 126 -27.19 -16.65 43.35
C TRP A 126 -25.87 -17.00 44.06
N ASN A 127 -25.32 -18.19 43.80
CA ASN A 127 -24.06 -18.65 44.39
C ASN A 127 -22.88 -17.73 43.98
N GLU A 128 -22.85 -17.26 42.74
CA GLU A 128 -21.85 -16.30 42.27
C GLU A 128 -22.00 -14.92 42.97
N ILE A 129 -23.25 -14.45 43.14
CA ILE A 129 -23.56 -13.17 43.79
C ILE A 129 -23.15 -13.18 45.26
N ILE A 130 -23.54 -14.18 46.04
CA ILE A 130 -23.22 -14.22 47.46
C ILE A 130 -21.73 -14.38 47.76
N GLY A 131 -20.96 -14.90 46.79
CA GLY A 131 -19.50 -14.97 46.86
C GLY A 131 -18.82 -13.62 46.76
N LYS A 132 -19.51 -12.57 46.33
CA LYS A 132 -18.93 -11.24 46.14
C LYS A 132 -18.87 -10.44 47.43
N GLY A 133 -17.75 -9.78 47.71
CA GLY A 133 -17.51 -9.02 48.95
C GLY A 133 -18.52 -7.89 49.20
N TYR A 134 -19.00 -7.24 48.13
CA TYR A 134 -19.94 -6.11 48.21
C TYR A 134 -21.33 -6.49 48.74
N VAL A 135 -21.72 -7.75 48.62
CA VAL A 135 -23.03 -8.23 49.18
C VAL A 135 -23.02 -8.08 50.69
N LYS A 136 -21.92 -8.45 51.35
CA LYS A 136 -21.77 -8.29 52.81
C LYS A 136 -21.64 -6.81 53.19
N GLU A 137 -20.92 -6.02 52.37
CA GLU A 137 -20.76 -4.59 52.57
C GLU A 137 -22.11 -3.84 52.57
N VAL A 138 -23.00 -4.14 51.59
CA VAL A 138 -24.35 -3.55 51.55
C VAL A 138 -25.22 -4.01 52.70
N LEU A 139 -25.03 -5.27 53.17
CA LEU A 139 -25.77 -5.76 54.35
C LEU A 139 -25.35 -5.08 55.66
N GLU A 140 -24.03 -4.81 55.83
CA GLU A 140 -23.45 -4.13 57.00
C GLU A 140 -23.69 -2.63 56.97
N HIS A 141 -23.81 -2.03 55.77
CA HIS A 141 -24.00 -0.62 55.50
C HIS A 141 -25.30 -0.35 54.74
N PRO A 142 -26.46 -0.23 55.41
CA PRO A 142 -27.76 -0.09 54.75
C PRO A 142 -27.94 1.21 53.93
N GLU A 143 -27.01 2.15 53.98
CA GLU A 143 -26.95 3.33 53.13
C GLU A 143 -26.26 3.03 51.78
N ALA A 144 -25.49 1.95 51.68
CA ALA A 144 -24.76 1.58 50.48
C ALA A 144 -25.70 0.86 49.49
N THR A 145 -25.36 1.04 48.22
CA THR A 145 -25.97 0.27 47.11
C THR A 145 -24.85 -0.10 46.13
N TYR A 146 -25.02 -1.24 45.45
CA TYR A 146 -24.00 -1.70 44.54
C TYR A 146 -24.57 -2.14 43.22
N THR A 147 -23.80 -1.93 42.12
CA THR A 147 -24.16 -2.40 40.79
C THR A 147 -22.94 -2.90 40.07
N GLU A 148 -23.06 -4.03 39.37
CA GLU A 148 -21.99 -4.63 38.60
C GLU A 148 -22.57 -5.41 37.41
N ARG A 149 -21.76 -5.52 36.33
CA ARG A 149 -21.99 -6.50 35.27
C ARG A 149 -21.12 -7.71 35.53
N ILE A 150 -21.72 -8.87 35.65
CA ILE A 150 -21.05 -10.16 35.92
C ILE A 150 -21.31 -11.13 34.76
N THR A 151 -20.37 -12.07 34.58
CA THR A 151 -20.48 -13.12 33.56
C THR A 151 -20.69 -14.47 34.30
N VAL A 152 -21.80 -15.15 34.02
CA VAL A 152 -22.10 -16.47 34.55
C VAL A 152 -22.44 -17.37 33.36
N ASN A 153 -21.79 -18.53 33.25
CA ASN A 153 -22.02 -19.51 32.19
C ASN A 153 -21.90 -18.91 30.74
N ARG A 154 -21.04 -17.94 30.55
CA ARG A 154 -20.81 -17.18 29.26
C ARG A 154 -21.93 -16.19 28.93
N GLU A 155 -22.88 -15.96 29.81
CA GLU A 155 -23.91 -14.94 29.68
C GLU A 155 -23.60 -13.76 30.60
N GLU A 156 -23.85 -12.53 30.13
CA GLU A 156 -23.65 -11.31 30.91
C GLU A 156 -24.95 -10.93 31.63
N TYR A 157 -24.84 -10.58 32.90
CA TYR A 157 -25.91 -10.07 33.70
C TYR A 157 -25.55 -8.75 34.35
N ASP A 158 -26.40 -7.75 34.17
CA ASP A 158 -26.36 -6.54 34.99
C ASP A 158 -27.04 -6.86 36.34
N LEU A 159 -26.39 -6.48 37.41
CA LEU A 159 -26.79 -6.77 38.78
C LEU A 159 -26.90 -5.48 39.59
N ALA A 160 -27.93 -5.36 40.41
CA ALA A 160 -28.05 -4.30 41.40
C ALA A 160 -28.42 -4.91 42.77
N VAL A 161 -27.75 -4.44 43.79
CA VAL A 161 -27.92 -4.87 45.18
C VAL A 161 -28.26 -3.65 46.03
N VAL A 162 -29.40 -3.73 46.76
CA VAL A 162 -29.83 -2.69 47.68
C VAL A 162 -30.30 -3.30 49.01
N PRO A 163 -30.23 -2.58 50.13
CA PRO A 163 -30.77 -3.06 51.38
C PRO A 163 -32.31 -3.12 51.34
N ARG A 164 -32.91 -4.05 52.06
CA ARG A 164 -34.34 -4.10 52.29
C ARG A 164 -34.75 -2.90 53.17
N GLN A 165 -35.97 -2.39 52.94
CA GLN A 165 -36.52 -1.30 53.72
C GLN A 165 -37.57 -1.78 54.75
N ASP A 166 -38.07 -3.01 54.63
CA ASP A 166 -39.09 -3.62 55.49
C ASP A 166 -38.49 -4.51 56.57
N ALA A 167 -37.31 -5.04 56.39
CA ALA A 167 -36.62 -5.96 57.29
C ALA A 167 -35.09 -5.90 57.04
N GLU A 168 -34.31 -6.52 57.95
CA GLU A 168 -32.89 -6.73 57.70
C GLU A 168 -32.69 -7.75 56.57
N GLY A 169 -31.90 -7.38 55.52
CA GLY A 169 -31.66 -8.22 54.38
C GLY A 169 -31.39 -7.39 53.09
N LEU A 170 -31.40 -8.06 51.96
CA LEU A 170 -31.08 -7.47 50.68
C LEU A 170 -32.19 -7.70 49.64
N VAL A 171 -32.32 -6.76 48.74
CA VAL A 171 -33.02 -6.87 47.45
C VAL A 171 -32.00 -6.85 46.33
N ILE A 172 -32.00 -7.88 45.50
CA ILE A 172 -31.09 -8.04 44.41
C ILE A 172 -31.92 -8.25 43.14
N ALA A 173 -31.77 -7.34 42.15
CA ALA A 173 -32.38 -7.56 40.86
C ALA A 173 -31.28 -7.73 39.78
N TYR A 174 -31.62 -8.51 38.78
CA TYR A 174 -30.73 -8.76 37.67
C TYR A 174 -31.45 -8.70 36.31
N ALA A 175 -30.71 -8.31 35.30
CA ALA A 175 -31.14 -8.29 33.90
C ALA A 175 -30.07 -8.95 33.04
N GLU A 176 -30.48 -9.99 32.30
CA GLU A 176 -29.64 -10.62 31.31
C GLU A 176 -29.39 -9.66 30.16
N LYS A 177 -28.13 -9.52 29.76
CA LYS A 177 -27.74 -8.75 28.62
C LYS A 177 -27.73 -9.65 27.38
N ASN A 178 -28.85 -9.70 26.67
CA ASN A 178 -28.91 -10.41 25.38
C ASN A 178 -28.06 -9.67 24.35
N SER A 179 -27.02 -10.32 23.82
CA SER A 179 -26.16 -9.83 22.74
C SER A 179 -26.90 -9.59 21.41
N ASN A 180 -28.19 -9.94 21.35
CA ASN A 180 -29.00 -9.93 20.13
C ASN A 180 -30.04 -8.80 20.04
N THR A 181 -29.95 -7.75 20.83
CA THR A 181 -30.83 -6.59 20.61
C THR A 181 -30.50 -5.92 19.31
N LEU A 182 -31.42 -6.01 18.33
CA LEU A 182 -31.37 -5.30 17.04
C LEU A 182 -31.12 -3.80 17.30
N GLY A 183 -29.91 -3.34 17.02
CA GLY A 183 -29.47 -1.94 17.18
C GLY A 183 -28.21 -1.75 18.04
N ASP A 184 -27.72 -2.77 18.71
CA ASP A 184 -26.47 -2.66 19.45
C ASP A 184 -25.28 -2.67 18.48
N MET A 185 -24.43 -1.66 18.61
CA MET A 185 -23.17 -1.58 17.87
C MET A 185 -22.27 -2.72 18.38
N THR A 186 -22.12 -3.77 17.59
CA THR A 186 -21.20 -4.88 17.92
C THR A 186 -19.80 -4.56 17.42
N LEU A 187 -18.76 -5.09 18.07
CA LEU A 187 -17.38 -4.93 17.63
C LEU A 187 -17.20 -5.42 16.19
N GLU A 188 -17.89 -6.50 15.83
CA GLU A 188 -17.91 -7.06 14.48
C GLU A 188 -18.40 -6.02 13.44
N SER A 189 -19.47 -5.29 13.78
CA SER A 189 -20.09 -4.32 12.87
C SER A 189 -19.31 -3.02 12.69
N VAL A 190 -18.34 -2.72 13.55
CA VAL A 190 -17.59 -1.45 13.53
C VAL A 190 -16.92 -1.18 12.18
N PHE A 191 -16.39 -2.23 11.54
CA PHE A 191 -15.66 -2.15 10.28
C PHE A 191 -16.32 -2.88 9.11
N SER A 192 -17.47 -3.55 9.28
CA SER A 192 -18.15 -4.30 8.21
C SER A 192 -18.39 -3.44 6.96
N ASP A 193 -18.88 -2.22 7.15
CA ASP A 193 -19.16 -1.26 6.08
C ASP A 193 -18.06 -0.22 5.88
N PHE A 194 -16.89 -0.45 6.47
CA PHE A 194 -15.80 0.52 6.39
C PHE A 194 -15.13 0.48 5.02
N LEU A 195 -15.40 1.51 4.22
CA LEU A 195 -14.76 1.69 2.92
C LEU A 195 -13.32 2.20 3.11
N VAL A 196 -12.36 1.30 2.95
CA VAL A 196 -10.95 1.68 2.93
C VAL A 196 -10.57 2.10 1.51
N ASN A 197 -9.96 3.28 1.37
CA ASN A 197 -9.43 3.74 0.09
C ASN A 197 -8.49 2.69 -0.50
N MET A 198 -8.36 2.67 -1.83
CA MET A 198 -7.48 1.73 -2.55
C MET A 198 -7.82 0.24 -2.32
N HIS A 199 -9.09 -0.10 -2.02
CA HIS A 199 -9.50 -1.48 -1.72
C HIS A 199 -8.65 -2.14 -0.63
N GLY A 200 -8.27 -1.37 0.38
CA GLY A 200 -7.49 -1.84 1.51
C GLY A 200 -8.29 -2.78 2.40
N VAL A 201 -7.58 -3.60 3.16
CA VAL A 201 -8.13 -4.50 4.16
C VAL A 201 -7.74 -3.99 5.54
N ILE A 202 -8.74 -3.87 6.42
CA ILE A 202 -8.53 -3.61 7.83
C ILE A 202 -8.94 -4.84 8.64
N MET A 203 -8.13 -5.17 9.63
CA MET A 203 -8.41 -6.26 10.58
C MET A 203 -8.10 -5.77 11.98
N VAL A 204 -9.04 -5.95 12.86
CA VAL A 204 -8.87 -5.72 14.30
C VAL A 204 -8.86 -7.07 14.99
N CYS A 205 -7.81 -7.33 15.72
CA CYS A 205 -7.62 -8.59 16.45
C CYS A 205 -7.65 -8.34 17.96
N LEU A 206 -8.30 -9.24 18.66
CA LEU A 206 -8.27 -9.38 20.10
C LEU A 206 -7.76 -10.80 20.40
N ASP A 207 -6.79 -10.95 21.29
CA ASP A 207 -6.19 -12.24 21.67
C ASP A 207 -5.86 -13.15 20.46
N ASP A 208 -5.22 -12.58 19.42
CA ASP A 208 -4.85 -13.27 18.18
C ASP A 208 -6.02 -13.70 17.26
N THR A 209 -7.27 -13.32 17.57
CA THR A 209 -8.45 -13.61 16.73
C THR A 209 -8.95 -12.34 16.07
N VAL A 210 -9.30 -12.40 14.77
CA VAL A 210 -9.92 -11.28 14.04
C VAL A 210 -11.36 -11.10 14.52
N VAL A 211 -11.62 -10.01 15.24
CA VAL A 211 -12.92 -9.71 15.85
C VAL A 211 -13.72 -8.67 15.05
N SER A 212 -13.05 -7.90 14.18
CA SER A 212 -13.71 -6.95 13.29
C SER A 212 -12.88 -6.71 12.03
N THR A 213 -13.54 -6.58 10.89
CA THR A 213 -12.87 -6.42 9.59
C THR A 213 -13.87 -5.93 8.55
N ASN A 214 -13.38 -5.27 7.49
CA ASN A 214 -14.18 -4.95 6.31
C ASN A 214 -14.23 -6.10 5.28
N GLN A 215 -13.77 -7.30 5.63
CA GLN A 215 -13.75 -8.48 4.78
C GLN A 215 -14.28 -9.70 5.56
N GLU A 216 -15.57 -10.00 5.43
CA GLU A 216 -16.27 -11.08 6.17
C GLU A 216 -15.51 -12.42 6.19
N THR A 217 -14.83 -12.75 5.10
CA THR A 217 -14.06 -14.01 4.99
C THR A 217 -12.91 -14.13 5.99
N LEU A 218 -12.51 -13.02 6.62
CA LEU A 218 -11.42 -12.96 7.59
C LEU A 218 -11.90 -12.97 9.03
N LEU A 219 -13.19 -12.73 9.28
CA LEU A 219 -13.78 -12.70 10.61
C LEU A 219 -13.63 -14.05 11.34
N GLY A 220 -13.29 -14.00 12.62
CA GLY A 220 -13.11 -15.19 13.45
C GLY A 220 -11.85 -16.01 13.19
N LYS A 221 -11.04 -15.66 12.18
CA LYS A 221 -9.77 -16.36 11.91
C LYS A 221 -8.70 -15.97 12.91
N THR A 222 -7.89 -16.96 13.28
CA THR A 222 -6.72 -16.72 14.13
C THR A 222 -5.55 -16.15 13.32
N MET A 223 -4.65 -15.40 13.96
CA MET A 223 -3.44 -14.90 13.34
C MET A 223 -2.51 -16.03 12.86
N GLN A 224 -2.61 -17.21 13.45
CA GLN A 224 -1.87 -18.40 12.99
C GLN A 224 -2.38 -18.89 11.62
N GLU A 225 -3.70 -18.93 11.43
CA GLU A 225 -4.33 -19.25 10.14
C GLU A 225 -4.02 -18.15 9.12
N MET A 226 -4.02 -16.88 9.53
CA MET A 226 -3.65 -15.75 8.70
C MET A 226 -2.19 -15.82 8.24
N ARG A 227 -1.25 -16.26 9.09
CA ARG A 227 0.16 -16.48 8.71
C ARG A 227 0.30 -17.50 7.59
N LYS A 228 -0.52 -18.54 7.57
CA LYS A 228 -0.57 -19.54 6.48
C LYS A 228 -1.04 -18.91 5.16
N TYR A 229 -1.96 -17.97 5.23
CA TYR A 229 -2.46 -17.20 4.08
C TYR A 229 -1.42 -16.19 3.55
N TYR A 230 -0.72 -15.51 4.46
CA TYR A 230 0.20 -14.43 4.11
C TYR A 230 1.61 -14.89 3.72
N ASN A 231 1.92 -16.18 3.92
CA ASN A 231 3.16 -16.87 3.50
C ASN A 231 4.44 -16.03 3.70
N SER A 232 4.49 -15.18 4.69
CA SER A 232 5.61 -14.27 4.95
C SER A 232 5.80 -14.05 6.45
N ARG A 233 7.04 -14.21 6.89
CA ARG A 233 7.48 -13.57 8.13
C ARG A 233 7.31 -12.06 7.95
N PRO A 234 6.78 -11.32 8.91
CA PRO A 234 6.86 -9.87 8.89
C PRO A 234 8.34 -9.49 8.97
N GLU A 235 8.97 -9.25 7.84
CA GLU A 235 10.27 -8.60 7.76
C GLU A 235 10.02 -7.12 7.97
N GLY A 236 10.14 -6.65 9.18
CA GLY A 236 10.04 -5.24 9.50
C GLY A 236 10.04 -5.00 10.99
N ASN A 237 10.73 -3.96 11.43
CA ASN A 237 10.68 -3.43 12.78
C ASN A 237 9.23 -3.12 13.17
N GLU A 238 8.90 -3.18 14.44
CA GLU A 238 7.57 -3.00 15.04
C GLU A 238 6.82 -1.71 14.61
N SER A 239 7.47 -0.78 13.95
CA SER A 239 6.92 0.47 13.40
C SER A 239 7.07 0.61 11.88
N GLY A 240 7.43 -0.45 11.15
CA GLY A 240 7.71 -0.41 9.71
C GLY A 240 6.59 -0.92 8.81
N ILE A 241 6.67 -0.53 7.53
CA ILE A 241 5.78 -1.06 6.49
C ILE A 241 6.07 -2.55 6.30
N ILE A 242 5.05 -3.38 6.50
CA ILE A 242 5.08 -4.83 6.36
C ILE A 242 4.66 -5.20 4.93
N ARG A 243 5.41 -6.10 4.30
CA ARG A 243 5.06 -6.66 2.99
C ARG A 243 4.53 -8.07 3.17
N ILE A 244 3.36 -8.36 2.61
CA ILE A 244 2.74 -9.69 2.62
C ILE A 244 2.38 -10.12 1.19
N LYS A 245 2.15 -11.43 0.98
CA LYS A 245 1.83 -11.99 -0.34
C LYS A 245 0.66 -12.99 -0.25
N PRO A 246 -0.57 -12.54 0.06
CA PRO A 246 -1.72 -13.40 -0.05
C PRO A 246 -2.01 -13.72 -1.52
N ASP A 247 -2.30 -14.98 -1.84
CA ASP A 247 -2.67 -15.45 -3.18
C ASP A 247 -1.72 -14.95 -4.29
N HIS A 248 -0.42 -14.97 -4.04
CA HIS A 248 0.64 -14.46 -4.93
C HIS A 248 0.58 -12.96 -5.25
N LYS A 249 -0.36 -12.20 -4.69
CA LYS A 249 -0.44 -10.74 -4.82
C LYS A 249 0.36 -10.05 -3.71
N ILE A 250 1.07 -8.98 -4.07
CA ILE A 250 1.85 -8.22 -3.10
C ILE A 250 0.95 -7.17 -2.45
N TRP A 251 1.01 -7.10 -1.11
CA TRP A 251 0.33 -6.12 -0.30
C TRP A 251 1.33 -5.44 0.63
N TYR A 252 1.08 -4.19 0.95
CA TYR A 252 1.86 -3.41 1.89
C TYR A 252 0.94 -2.85 2.96
N GLY A 253 1.39 -2.89 4.19
CA GLY A 253 0.60 -2.40 5.32
C GLY A 253 1.45 -2.22 6.56
N HIS A 254 0.80 -2.01 7.67
CA HIS A 254 1.44 -1.99 8.96
C HIS A 254 0.54 -2.56 10.06
N LYS A 255 1.14 -2.82 11.22
CA LYS A 255 0.49 -3.19 12.45
C LYS A 255 0.57 -2.01 13.43
N ASP A 256 -0.54 -1.71 14.07
CA ASP A 256 -0.59 -0.75 15.17
C ASP A 256 -1.37 -1.37 16.35
N LYS A 257 -1.32 -0.75 17.50
CA LYS A 257 -1.97 -1.23 18.71
C LYS A 257 -2.77 -0.11 19.37
N MET A 258 -3.96 -0.46 19.87
CA MET A 258 -4.79 0.41 20.68
C MET A 258 -5.39 -0.39 21.86
N LYS A 259 -4.96 -0.11 23.09
CA LYS A 259 -5.32 -0.88 24.28
C LYS A 259 -5.03 -2.38 24.07
N GLU A 260 -6.05 -3.22 24.11
CA GLU A 260 -6.00 -4.66 23.87
C GLU A 260 -6.10 -5.06 22.39
N TYR A 261 -6.51 -4.10 21.51
CA TYR A 261 -6.71 -4.37 20.09
C TYR A 261 -5.41 -4.24 19.31
N ALA A 262 -5.12 -5.22 18.46
CA ALA A 262 -4.10 -5.11 17.40
C ALA A 262 -4.78 -4.78 16.06
N ILE A 263 -4.40 -3.67 15.45
CA ILE A 263 -4.97 -3.16 14.20
C ILE A 263 -3.99 -3.47 13.08
N TYR A 264 -4.45 -4.16 12.04
CA TYR A 264 -3.69 -4.45 10.84
C TYR A 264 -4.37 -3.79 9.64
N ILE A 265 -3.61 -3.06 8.84
CA ILE A 265 -4.10 -2.38 7.64
C ILE A 265 -3.19 -2.74 6.48
N PHE A 266 -3.76 -3.20 5.37
CA PHE A 266 -3.02 -3.60 4.18
C PHE A 266 -3.66 -3.03 2.92
N PHE A 267 -2.81 -2.61 1.98
CA PHE A 267 -3.20 -2.13 0.65
C PHE A 267 -2.54 -2.97 -0.45
N PRO A 268 -3.25 -3.30 -1.54
CA PRO A 268 -2.67 -4.04 -2.65
C PRO A 268 -1.65 -3.19 -3.40
N ALA A 269 -0.48 -3.76 -3.72
CA ALA A 269 0.60 -3.09 -4.45
C ALA A 269 0.15 -2.53 -5.81
N SER A 270 -0.80 -3.19 -6.46
CA SER A 270 -1.36 -2.75 -7.75
C SER A 270 -2.05 -1.39 -7.65
N GLN A 271 -2.66 -1.07 -6.52
CA GLN A 271 -3.31 0.22 -6.29
C GLN A 271 -2.30 1.29 -5.88
N ILE A 272 -1.41 0.96 -4.94
CA ILE A 272 -0.37 1.87 -4.46
C ILE A 272 0.53 2.37 -5.60
N PHE A 273 0.96 1.44 -6.48
CA PHE A 273 1.91 1.74 -7.56
C PHE A 273 1.24 1.98 -8.91
N MET A 274 -0.06 2.24 -8.94
CA MET A 274 -0.82 2.46 -10.18
C MET A 274 -0.31 3.70 -10.94
N ALA A 275 -0.14 4.82 -10.25
CA ALA A 275 0.35 6.06 -10.85
C ALA A 275 1.72 5.86 -11.50
N ARG A 276 2.66 5.25 -10.79
CA ARG A 276 3.99 4.91 -11.31
C ARG A 276 3.91 4.03 -12.56
N THR A 277 3.09 2.99 -12.52
CA THR A 277 2.97 2.04 -13.64
C THR A 277 2.44 2.74 -14.90
N VAL A 278 1.44 3.60 -14.75
CA VAL A 278 0.87 4.37 -15.88
C VAL A 278 1.89 5.36 -16.43
N VAL A 279 2.55 6.15 -15.58
CA VAL A 279 3.52 7.16 -16.02
C VAL A 279 4.75 6.51 -16.67
N CYS A 280 5.30 5.45 -16.08
CA CYS A 280 6.43 4.74 -16.66
C CYS A 280 6.06 4.03 -17.97
N GLY A 281 4.83 3.49 -18.07
CA GLY A 281 4.31 2.92 -19.31
C GLY A 281 4.20 3.96 -20.43
N LEU A 282 3.62 5.13 -20.13
CA LEU A 282 3.51 6.23 -21.07
C LEU A 282 4.90 6.74 -21.50
N TYR A 283 5.81 6.95 -20.54
CA TYR A 283 7.19 7.34 -20.85
C TYR A 283 7.86 6.34 -21.78
N THR A 284 7.73 5.03 -21.50
CA THR A 284 8.34 3.99 -22.32
C THR A 284 7.80 4.01 -23.76
N ALA A 285 6.48 4.19 -23.93
CA ALA A 285 5.85 4.30 -25.24
C ALA A 285 6.39 5.51 -26.04
N VAL A 286 6.48 6.68 -25.39
CA VAL A 286 7.03 7.90 -26.01
C VAL A 286 8.52 7.73 -26.35
N ALA A 287 9.32 7.16 -25.45
CA ALA A 287 10.73 6.90 -25.67
C ALA A 287 10.99 5.97 -26.88
N ILE A 288 10.19 4.92 -27.02
CA ILE A 288 10.24 4.01 -28.18
C ILE A 288 9.91 4.78 -29.46
N LEU A 289 8.85 5.59 -29.45
CA LEU A 289 8.45 6.37 -30.63
C LEU A 289 9.54 7.36 -31.05
N VAL A 290 10.11 8.09 -30.10
CA VAL A 290 11.23 9.03 -30.36
C VAL A 290 12.44 8.29 -30.92
N TYR A 291 12.77 7.13 -30.36
CA TYR A 291 13.90 6.34 -30.86
C TYR A 291 13.67 5.81 -32.28
N LEU A 292 12.46 5.35 -32.59
CA LEU A 292 12.09 4.90 -33.94
C LEU A 292 12.14 6.05 -34.96
N LEU A 293 11.61 7.22 -34.60
CA LEU A 293 11.71 8.43 -35.45
C LEU A 293 13.17 8.81 -35.73
N PHE A 294 14.01 8.76 -34.69
CA PHE A 294 15.45 9.01 -34.86
C PHE A 294 16.11 8.03 -35.84
N LEU A 295 15.79 6.74 -35.74
CA LEU A 295 16.31 5.72 -36.67
C LEU A 295 15.84 5.96 -38.11
N LEU A 296 14.57 6.36 -38.32
CA LEU A 296 14.03 6.70 -39.65
C LEU A 296 14.74 7.90 -40.24
N ILE A 297 14.93 8.98 -39.47
CA ILE A 297 15.65 10.19 -39.92
C ILE A 297 17.09 9.81 -40.29
N LYS A 298 17.79 9.08 -39.43
CA LYS A 298 19.15 8.63 -39.68
C LYS A 298 19.24 7.80 -40.94
N SER A 299 18.38 6.83 -41.15
CA SER A 299 18.34 5.97 -42.34
C SER A 299 18.10 6.80 -43.61
N ASN A 300 17.22 7.81 -43.56
CA ASN A 300 16.96 8.70 -44.72
C ASN A 300 18.18 9.58 -45.03
N LEU A 301 18.82 10.13 -44.01
CA LEU A 301 20.06 10.92 -44.21
C LEU A 301 21.18 10.08 -44.82
N GLU A 302 21.38 8.85 -44.35
CA GLU A 302 22.37 7.92 -44.94
C GLU A 302 22.06 7.59 -46.39
N LYS A 303 20.78 7.39 -46.76
CA LYS A 303 20.36 7.17 -48.14
C LYS A 303 20.62 8.39 -49.03
N VAL A 304 20.37 9.61 -48.53
CA VAL A 304 20.64 10.87 -49.25
C VAL A 304 22.13 11.06 -49.51
N THR A 305 22.96 10.85 -48.48
CA THR A 305 24.41 10.96 -48.60
C THR A 305 25.00 9.93 -49.58
N LEU A 306 24.52 8.69 -49.52
CA LEU A 306 24.91 7.65 -50.48
C LEU A 306 24.53 7.98 -51.90
N LYS A 307 23.30 8.49 -52.14
CA LYS A 307 22.86 8.94 -53.48
C LYS A 307 23.74 10.10 -54.00
N GLN A 308 24.08 11.08 -53.16
CA GLN A 308 24.98 12.17 -53.52
C GLN A 308 26.38 11.68 -53.88
N SER A 309 26.93 10.78 -53.07
CA SER A 309 28.25 10.18 -53.35
C SER A 309 28.23 9.38 -54.67
N GLN A 310 27.19 8.58 -54.92
CA GLN A 310 27.03 7.86 -56.20
C GLN A 310 26.90 8.80 -57.39
N LYS A 311 26.16 9.94 -57.23
CA LYS A 311 26.03 10.93 -58.28
C LYS A 311 27.38 11.59 -58.58
N ARG A 312 28.16 11.98 -57.59
CA ARG A 312 29.52 12.51 -57.74
C ARG A 312 30.39 11.51 -58.48
N MET A 313 30.36 10.22 -58.05
CA MET A 313 31.18 9.18 -58.71
C MET A 313 30.79 8.95 -60.17
N ARG A 314 29.47 9.00 -60.51
CA ARG A 314 29.00 8.92 -61.91
C ARG A 314 29.50 10.09 -62.75
N ILE A 315 29.51 11.33 -62.21
CA ILE A 315 30.03 12.50 -62.90
C ILE A 315 31.55 12.34 -63.14
N ILE A 316 32.30 11.92 -62.14
CA ILE A 316 33.74 11.66 -62.22
C ILE A 316 34.03 10.58 -63.30
N ASN A 317 33.26 9.48 -63.27
CA ASN A 317 33.41 8.40 -64.24
C ASN A 317 33.04 8.85 -65.66
N ALA A 318 31.99 9.69 -65.83
CA ALA A 318 31.60 10.21 -67.12
C ALA A 318 32.66 11.17 -67.70
N LEU A 319 33.21 12.05 -66.86
CA LEU A 319 34.38 12.92 -67.24
C LEU A 319 35.60 12.07 -67.49
N GLY A 320 35.81 11.02 -66.75
CA GLY A 320 36.94 10.12 -66.92
C GLY A 320 37.01 9.39 -68.27
N THR A 321 35.87 9.24 -68.99
CA THR A 321 35.90 8.64 -70.34
C THR A 321 36.60 9.54 -71.34
N ALA A 322 36.62 10.82 -71.08
CA ALA A 322 37.24 11.81 -71.96
C ALA A 322 38.74 12.05 -71.63
N TYR A 323 39.22 11.62 -70.49
CA TYR A 323 40.57 11.83 -70.02
C TYR A 323 41.34 10.52 -69.77
N ALA A 324 42.67 10.54 -70.11
CA ALA A 324 43.51 9.36 -69.90
C ALA A 324 43.83 9.10 -68.45
N SER A 325 43.84 10.10 -67.60
CA SER A 325 43.97 9.95 -66.14
C SER A 325 43.26 11.11 -65.43
N ILE A 326 42.74 10.82 -64.21
CA ILE A 326 42.14 11.79 -63.28
C ILE A 326 42.78 11.59 -61.91
N VAL A 327 43.39 12.69 -61.43
CA VAL A 327 44.08 12.71 -60.13
C VAL A 327 43.48 13.82 -59.29
N LEU A 328 43.10 13.47 -58.01
CA LEU A 328 42.62 14.42 -57.00
C LEU A 328 43.77 14.82 -56.08
N PHE A 329 44.02 16.09 -55.94
CA PHE A 329 45.00 16.66 -55.02
C PHE A 329 44.23 17.28 -53.85
N ASP A 330 44.39 16.76 -52.64
CA ASP A 330 43.93 17.38 -51.42
C ASP A 330 45.07 18.22 -50.82
N LEU A 331 45.03 19.47 -51.09
CA LEU A 331 46.10 20.43 -50.72
C LEU A 331 46.19 20.71 -49.24
N GLU A 332 45.03 20.55 -48.50
CA GLU A 332 44.98 20.72 -47.04
C GLU A 332 45.62 19.55 -46.31
N LYS A 333 45.50 18.35 -46.86
CA LYS A 333 46.01 17.13 -46.25
C LYS A 333 47.31 16.63 -46.88
N ASP A 334 47.83 17.34 -47.86
CA ASP A 334 49.01 16.94 -48.63
C ASP A 334 48.91 15.50 -49.17
N LYS A 335 47.73 15.19 -49.76
CA LYS A 335 47.42 13.85 -50.29
C LYS A 335 47.02 13.85 -51.71
N VAL A 336 47.44 12.81 -52.46
CA VAL A 336 47.04 12.53 -53.82
C VAL A 336 46.26 11.26 -53.91
N GLU A 337 45.08 11.33 -54.49
CA GLU A 337 44.23 10.16 -54.76
C GLU A 337 44.07 10.01 -56.28
N MET A 338 44.45 8.85 -56.79
CA MET A 338 44.25 8.55 -58.20
C MET A 338 42.88 7.96 -58.42
N ILE A 339 42.00 8.69 -59.10
CA ILE A 339 40.63 8.30 -59.35
C ILE A 339 40.53 7.39 -60.58
N LYS A 340 41.31 7.65 -61.63
CA LYS A 340 41.33 6.86 -62.87
C LYS A 340 42.66 6.94 -63.53
N THR A 341 43.15 5.85 -64.16
CA THR A 341 44.27 5.81 -65.09
C THR A 341 43.91 4.88 -66.26
N SER A 342 44.32 5.29 -67.49
CA SER A 342 44.24 4.43 -68.66
C SER A 342 45.65 4.19 -69.13
N GLY A 343 46.18 2.95 -68.84
CA GLY A 343 47.52 2.58 -69.29
C GLY A 343 48.44 2.17 -68.15
N ASP A 344 49.55 1.53 -68.52
CA ASP A 344 50.55 0.97 -67.61
C ASP A 344 51.45 2.11 -67.06
N THR A 345 50.87 2.98 -66.20
CA THR A 345 51.59 4.01 -65.50
C THR A 345 51.96 3.55 -64.09
N SER A 346 53.24 3.58 -63.81
CA SER A 346 53.90 3.17 -62.58
C SER A 346 53.64 4.04 -61.38
N MET A 347 52.40 4.60 -61.26
CA MET A 347 52.00 5.34 -60.09
C MET A 347 51.42 4.35 -59.08
N PRO A 348 51.84 4.35 -57.82
CA PRO A 348 51.29 3.52 -56.77
C PRO A 348 49.85 3.88 -56.48
N SER A 349 48.99 2.87 -56.56
CA SER A 349 47.56 2.96 -56.16
C SER A 349 47.48 3.00 -54.63
N GLY A 350 46.99 4.10 -54.06
CA GLY A 350 46.75 4.27 -52.63
C GLY A 350 46.99 5.68 -52.11
N ASP A 351 46.50 5.98 -50.93
CA ASP A 351 46.75 7.21 -50.17
C ASP A 351 48.25 7.45 -49.97
N GLN A 352 48.88 8.24 -50.82
CA GLN A 352 50.31 8.61 -50.68
C GLN A 352 50.46 10.08 -50.36
N ILE A 353 51.41 10.35 -49.41
CA ILE A 353 51.82 11.71 -49.07
C ILE A 353 52.54 12.33 -50.26
N LEU A 354 52.13 13.53 -50.68
CA LEU A 354 52.70 14.30 -51.76
C LEU A 354 54.06 14.83 -51.32
N SER A 355 55.11 14.03 -51.49
CA SER A 355 56.42 14.67 -51.37
C SER A 355 56.71 15.48 -52.65
N LYS A 356 57.12 16.72 -52.50
CA LYS A 356 57.51 17.62 -53.62
C LYS A 356 58.42 16.93 -54.64
N LYS A 357 59.20 15.95 -54.24
CA LYS A 357 60.11 15.19 -55.04
C LYS A 357 59.43 14.17 -55.97
N ILE A 358 58.30 13.59 -55.55
CA ILE A 358 57.49 12.65 -56.33
C ILE A 358 56.69 13.43 -57.38
N GLN A 359 56.20 14.62 -57.04
CA GLN A 359 55.53 15.53 -57.96
C GLN A 359 56.43 15.90 -59.11
N GLN A 360 57.65 16.35 -58.84
CA GLN A 360 58.59 16.80 -59.89
C GLN A 360 59.03 15.70 -60.85
N ASN A 361 59.28 14.53 -60.35
CA ASN A 361 59.67 13.39 -61.20
C ASN A 361 58.53 12.96 -62.14
N HIS A 362 57.30 12.93 -61.63
CA HIS A 362 56.14 12.50 -62.41
C HIS A 362 55.69 13.52 -63.46
N ILE A 363 55.74 14.78 -63.09
CA ILE A 363 55.52 15.89 -64.08
C ILE A 363 56.51 15.85 -65.19
N ASN A 364 57.77 15.54 -64.91
CA ASN A 364 58.81 15.39 -65.87
C ASN A 364 58.63 14.20 -66.83
N GLU A 365 57.99 13.13 -66.41
CA GLU A 365 57.70 11.97 -67.24
C GLU A 365 56.39 12.10 -68.05
N MET A 366 55.39 12.80 -67.55
CA MET A 366 54.08 12.92 -68.21
C MET A 366 53.87 14.14 -69.10
N LEU A 367 54.56 15.23 -68.84
CA LEU A 367 54.40 16.47 -69.60
C LEU A 367 55.57 16.74 -70.51
N THR A 368 55.25 17.13 -71.75
CA THR A 368 56.27 17.65 -72.69
C THR A 368 56.87 18.96 -72.15
N SER A 369 58.08 19.25 -72.47
CA SER A 369 58.86 20.42 -71.98
C SER A 369 58.13 21.74 -72.09
N GLU A 370 57.25 21.84 -73.07
CA GLU A 370 56.48 23.07 -73.38
C GLU A 370 55.37 23.37 -72.34
N TYR A 371 54.82 22.36 -71.69
CA TYR A 371 53.70 22.51 -70.70
C TYR A 371 54.16 22.36 -69.25
N ARG A 372 55.42 22.02 -69.00
CA ARG A 372 55.95 21.79 -67.64
C ARG A 372 55.98 23.03 -66.77
N GLU A 373 56.45 24.14 -67.32
CA GLU A 373 56.56 25.38 -66.55
C GLU A 373 55.18 25.91 -66.11
N GLY A 374 54.20 25.95 -67.03
CA GLY A 374 52.86 26.44 -66.76
C GLY A 374 52.11 25.55 -65.72
N PHE A 375 52.39 24.24 -65.76
CA PHE A 375 51.73 23.31 -64.76
C PHE A 375 52.40 23.45 -63.41
N LEU A 376 53.68 23.64 -63.28
CA LEU A 376 54.39 23.92 -62.04
C LEU A 376 53.93 25.24 -61.39
N GLU A 377 53.77 26.26 -62.21
CA GLU A 377 53.27 27.57 -61.80
C GLU A 377 51.81 27.50 -61.31
N PHE A 378 50.96 26.68 -61.96
CA PHE A 378 49.59 26.43 -61.55
C PHE A 378 49.52 25.74 -60.19
N ILE A 379 50.41 24.78 -59.95
CA ILE A 379 50.42 24.07 -58.63
C ILE A 379 51.03 25.00 -57.56
N ASP A 380 52.02 25.81 -57.82
CA ASP A 380 52.63 26.71 -56.84
C ASP A 380 51.75 27.96 -56.56
N SER A 381 50.92 28.39 -57.53
CA SER A 381 50.05 29.57 -57.39
C SER A 381 48.76 29.27 -56.60
N SER A 382 48.53 28.02 -56.25
CA SER A 382 47.36 27.61 -55.45
C SER A 382 47.63 27.61 -53.94
N HIS A 383 48.74 28.14 -53.50
CA HIS A 383 49.08 28.50 -52.13
C HIS A 383 49.06 30.04 -51.99
#